data_49fa2130612199ec7bc75612874d7778
#
_entry.id   49fa2130612199ec7bc75612874d7778
#
_cell.length_a   1.000
_cell.length_b   1.000
_cell.length_c   1.000
_cell.angle_alpha   90.00
_cell.angle_beta   90.00
_cell.angle_gamma   90.00
#
_symmetry.space_group_name_H-M   'P 1'
#
loop_
_entity.id
_entity.type
_entity.pdbx_description
1 polymer ?
#
loop_
_entity_poly.entity_id
_entity_poly.type
_entity_poly.pdbx_seq_one_letter_code
_entity_poly.pdbx_strand_id
1 'polypeptide(L)'
;LYFIIQDLIYYLKKKKIRLNTFSFYIILMLLVYLFYNVLMMMIEESSFDFFIYALYGITLLLMGVLVFVMQINYTNRTILFSALMVACFIVSDLFFVFYKKLPDLLALKMINVTTQELSFFCYISYFIYRTKFKLYGKRNIQN
;
A
#
# COMPACT_ATOMS: atom_id res chain seq x y z
N LEU A 1 -5.26 -2.25 -6.36
CA LEU A 1 -6.39 -2.51 -5.46
C LEU A 1 -7.11 -3.83 -5.79
N TYR A 2 -7.58 -4.05 -7.02
CA TYR A 2 -8.34 -5.25 -7.42
C TYR A 2 -7.66 -6.57 -7.03
N PHE A 3 -6.38 -6.75 -7.36
CA PHE A 3 -5.65 -7.98 -7.06
C PHE A 3 -5.44 -8.19 -5.55
N ILE A 4 -5.25 -7.12 -4.79
CA ILE A 4 -5.12 -7.18 -3.32
C ILE A 4 -6.46 -7.61 -2.71
N ILE A 5 -7.59 -7.08 -3.20
CA ILE A 5 -8.92 -7.50 -2.75
C ILE A 5 -9.17 -8.97 -3.07
N GLN A 6 -8.83 -9.44 -4.27
CA GLN A 6 -8.94 -10.87 -4.62
C GLN A 6 -8.14 -11.77 -3.68
N ASP A 7 -6.92 -11.38 -3.37
CA ASP A 7 -6.06 -12.14 -2.48
C ASP A 7 -6.61 -12.11 -1.05
N LEU A 8 -7.13 -10.96 -0.58
CA LEU A 8 -7.81 -10.86 0.70
C LEU A 8 -9.01 -11.81 0.79
N ILE A 9 -9.90 -11.81 -0.21
CA ILE A 9 -11.05 -12.71 -0.27
C ILE A 9 -10.62 -14.18 -0.25
N TYR A 10 -9.57 -14.53 -0.99
CA TYR A 10 -9.01 -15.88 -1.01
C TYR A 10 -8.51 -16.31 0.38
N TYR A 11 -7.76 -15.45 1.07
CA TYR A 11 -7.23 -15.73 2.40
C TYR A 11 -8.33 -15.75 3.47
N LEU A 12 -9.34 -14.88 3.38
CA LEU A 12 -10.52 -14.87 4.25
C LEU A 12 -11.27 -16.20 4.23
N LYS A 13 -11.44 -16.79 3.03
CA LYS A 13 -12.09 -18.10 2.88
C LYS A 13 -11.29 -19.25 3.49
N LYS A 14 -9.96 -19.11 3.57
CA LYS A 14 -9.06 -20.19 3.99
C LYS A 14 -8.82 -20.23 5.51
N LYS A 15 -8.87 -19.10 6.19
CA LYS A 15 -8.59 -19.02 7.64
C LYS A 15 -9.33 -17.84 8.27
N LYS A 16 -9.87 -18.06 9.47
CA LYS A 16 -10.51 -17.00 10.26
C LYS A 16 -9.47 -15.92 10.62
N ILE A 17 -9.73 -14.67 10.23
CA ILE A 17 -8.86 -13.54 10.53
C ILE A 17 -8.87 -13.30 12.04
N ARG A 18 -7.68 -13.24 12.62
CA ARG A 18 -7.46 -12.73 13.98
C ARG A 18 -6.95 -11.30 13.86
N LEU A 19 -7.83 -10.33 14.09
CA LEU A 19 -7.42 -8.94 14.23
C LEU A 19 -6.86 -8.75 15.64
N ASN A 20 -5.55 -8.47 15.73
CA ASN A 20 -5.03 -7.85 16.94
C ASN A 20 -5.54 -6.40 16.95
N THR A 21 -6.65 -6.19 17.65
CA THR A 21 -7.43 -4.95 17.65
C THR A 21 -6.55 -3.73 17.95
N PHE A 22 -5.62 -3.86 18.88
CA PHE A 22 -4.75 -2.76 19.28
C PHE A 22 -3.80 -2.31 18.16
N SER A 23 -3.06 -3.24 17.55
CA SER A 23 -2.14 -2.93 16.44
C SER A 23 -2.88 -2.40 15.21
N PHE A 24 -4.09 -2.89 14.95
CA PHE A 24 -4.92 -2.41 13.87
C PHE A 24 -5.31 -0.93 14.04
N TYR A 25 -5.77 -0.55 15.23
CA TYR A 25 -6.13 0.84 15.50
C TYR A 25 -4.94 1.79 15.44
N ILE A 26 -3.77 1.41 15.93
CA ILE A 26 -2.56 2.24 15.87
C ILE A 26 -2.21 2.57 14.41
N ILE A 27 -2.18 1.56 13.54
CA ILE A 27 -1.81 1.76 12.14
C ILE A 27 -2.90 2.50 11.36
N LEU A 28 -4.16 2.21 11.64
CA LEU A 28 -5.27 2.96 11.06
C LEU A 28 -5.17 4.46 11.43
N MET A 29 -4.94 4.77 12.71
CA MET A 29 -4.75 6.15 13.15
C MET A 29 -3.55 6.83 12.48
N LEU A 30 -2.43 6.11 12.36
CA LEU A 30 -1.23 6.64 11.71
C LEU A 30 -1.49 6.91 10.21
N LEU A 31 -2.13 6.01 9.50
CA LEU A 31 -2.46 6.20 8.08
C LEU A 31 -3.44 7.35 7.87
N VAL A 32 -4.48 7.46 8.71
CA VAL A 32 -5.45 8.56 8.66
C VAL A 32 -4.77 9.89 8.98
N TYR A 33 -3.89 9.93 9.98
CA TYR A 33 -3.12 11.12 10.34
C TYR A 33 -2.20 11.57 9.19
N LEU A 34 -1.48 10.65 8.56
CA LEU A 34 -0.64 10.96 7.39
C LEU A 34 -1.50 11.50 6.23
N PHE A 35 -2.62 10.86 5.94
CA PHE A 35 -3.54 11.30 4.89
C PHE A 35 -4.10 12.70 5.15
N TYR A 36 -4.51 12.98 6.39
CA TYR A 36 -4.98 14.30 6.80
C TYR A 36 -3.91 15.38 6.58
N ASN A 37 -2.65 15.12 6.99
CA ASN A 37 -1.56 16.09 6.79
C ASN A 37 -1.29 16.35 5.30
N VAL A 38 -1.31 15.32 4.46
CA VAL A 38 -1.15 15.46 3.01
C VAL A 38 -2.27 16.31 2.42
N LEU A 39 -3.52 16.07 2.80
CA LEU A 39 -4.66 16.88 2.34
C LEU A 39 -4.54 18.34 2.76
N MET A 40 -4.12 18.60 4.01
CA MET A 40 -3.92 19.97 4.50
C MET A 40 -2.82 20.71 3.72
N MET A 41 -1.77 20.01 3.29
CA MET A 41 -0.72 20.58 2.43
C MET A 41 -1.21 20.91 1.02
N MET A 42 -2.28 20.25 0.55
CA MET A 42 -2.83 20.41 -0.79
C MET A 42 -4.04 21.36 -0.87
N ILE A 43 -4.46 21.95 0.25
CA ILE A 43 -5.66 22.80 0.33
C ILE A 43 -5.55 24.08 -0.54
N GLU A 44 -4.32 24.53 -0.82
CA GLU A 44 -4.04 25.72 -1.64
C GLU A 44 -4.11 25.45 -3.15
N GLU A 45 -4.27 24.19 -3.56
CA GLU A 45 -4.39 23.80 -4.96
C GLU A 45 -5.79 24.08 -5.50
N SER A 46 -5.95 23.96 -6.82
CA SER A 46 -7.28 24.10 -7.44
C SER A 46 -8.27 23.07 -6.87
N SER A 47 -9.56 23.41 -6.80
CA SER A 47 -10.61 22.52 -6.28
C SER A 47 -10.66 21.17 -7.01
N PHE A 48 -10.34 21.16 -8.31
CA PHE A 48 -10.30 19.94 -9.11
C PHE A 48 -9.10 19.06 -8.77
N ASP A 49 -7.92 19.66 -8.65
CA ASP A 49 -6.70 18.92 -8.27
C ASP A 49 -6.82 18.36 -6.86
N PHE A 50 -7.34 19.16 -5.91
CA PHE A 50 -7.62 18.70 -4.55
C PHE A 50 -8.51 17.46 -4.53
N PHE A 51 -9.59 17.44 -5.34
CA PHE A 51 -10.49 16.28 -5.40
C PHE A 51 -9.77 15.03 -5.92
N ILE A 52 -8.94 15.16 -6.97
CA ILE A 52 -8.16 14.03 -7.51
C ILE A 52 -7.20 13.49 -6.46
N TYR A 53 -6.46 14.36 -5.77
CA TYR A 53 -5.53 13.94 -4.70
C TYR A 53 -6.24 13.29 -3.53
N ALA A 54 -7.41 13.79 -3.14
CA ALA A 54 -8.22 13.20 -2.08
C ALA A 54 -8.68 11.78 -2.45
N LEU A 55 -9.21 11.58 -3.66
CA LEU A 55 -9.66 10.28 -4.14
C LEU A 55 -8.52 9.28 -4.26
N TYR A 56 -7.37 9.73 -4.77
CA TYR A 56 -6.15 8.92 -4.85
C TYR A 56 -5.65 8.51 -3.46
N GLY A 57 -5.57 9.45 -2.53
CA GLY A 57 -5.14 9.20 -1.16
C GLY A 57 -6.06 8.24 -0.40
N ILE A 58 -7.40 8.34 -0.59
CA ILE A 58 -8.36 7.35 -0.05
C ILE A 58 -8.06 5.96 -0.60
N THR A 59 -7.76 5.85 -1.89
CA THR A 59 -7.41 4.57 -2.52
C THR A 59 -6.14 3.97 -1.92
N LEU A 60 -5.10 4.77 -1.70
CA LEU A 60 -3.87 4.34 -1.04
C LEU A 60 -4.09 3.93 0.42
N LEU A 61 -4.91 4.70 1.16
CA LEU A 61 -5.26 4.37 2.54
C LEU A 61 -5.97 3.01 2.61
N LEU A 62 -6.95 2.77 1.74
CA LEU A 62 -7.62 1.47 1.65
C LEU A 62 -6.65 0.34 1.33
N MET A 63 -5.74 0.54 0.36
CA MET A 63 -4.69 -0.44 0.05
C MET A 63 -3.81 -0.72 1.26
N GLY A 64 -3.37 0.31 1.97
CA GLY A 64 -2.55 0.19 3.18
C GLY A 64 -3.23 -0.65 4.25
N VAL A 65 -4.50 -0.35 4.55
CA VAL A 65 -5.29 -1.09 5.56
C VAL A 65 -5.46 -2.55 5.15
N LEU A 66 -5.84 -2.82 3.90
CA LEU A 66 -6.06 -4.19 3.40
C LEU A 66 -4.79 -5.05 3.49
N VAL A 67 -3.68 -4.50 3.01
CA VAL A 67 -2.39 -5.21 3.01
C VAL A 67 -1.90 -5.43 4.43
N PHE A 68 -2.11 -4.47 5.33
CA PHE A 68 -1.75 -4.60 6.73
C PHE A 68 -2.55 -5.71 7.44
N VAL A 69 -3.87 -5.77 7.21
CA VAL A 69 -4.72 -6.86 7.72
C VAL A 69 -4.20 -8.22 7.23
N MET A 70 -3.78 -8.30 5.97
CA MET A 70 -3.20 -9.52 5.42
C MET A 70 -1.86 -9.86 6.09
N GLN A 71 -1.00 -8.87 6.31
CA GLN A 71 0.34 -9.05 6.89
C GLN A 71 0.28 -9.57 8.34
N ILE A 72 -0.67 -9.09 9.15
CA ILE A 72 -0.84 -9.57 10.53
C ILE A 72 -1.25 -11.04 10.56
N ASN A 73 -2.07 -11.47 9.61
CA ASN A 73 -2.69 -12.80 9.66
C ASN A 73 -1.90 -13.87 8.91
N TYR A 74 -1.03 -13.48 7.99
CA TYR A 74 -0.35 -14.40 7.07
C TYR A 74 1.09 -14.00 6.83
N THR A 75 2.00 -14.89 7.17
CA THR A 75 3.44 -14.74 6.88
C THR A 75 3.75 -15.44 5.56
N ASN A 76 3.62 -14.71 4.44
CA ASN A 76 3.93 -15.23 3.11
C ASN A 76 4.72 -14.19 2.31
N ARG A 77 5.66 -14.63 1.46
CA ARG A 77 6.46 -13.74 0.59
C ARG A 77 5.59 -12.87 -0.31
N THR A 78 4.48 -13.39 -0.84
CA THR A 78 3.53 -12.60 -1.65
C THR A 78 2.97 -11.40 -0.87
N ILE A 79 2.56 -11.64 0.38
CA ILE A 79 2.00 -10.60 1.25
C ILE A 79 3.10 -9.61 1.67
N LEU A 80 4.32 -10.10 1.97
CA LEU A 80 5.45 -9.23 2.28
C LEU A 80 5.74 -8.27 1.14
N PHE A 81 5.83 -8.75 -0.11
CA PHE A 81 6.07 -7.88 -1.27
C PHE A 81 4.91 -6.93 -1.54
N SER A 82 3.65 -7.32 -1.28
CA SER A 82 2.52 -6.39 -1.35
C SER A 82 2.60 -5.29 -0.29
N ALA A 83 3.04 -5.63 0.93
CA ALA A 83 3.22 -4.64 2.00
C ALA A 83 4.36 -3.65 1.69
N LEU A 84 5.50 -4.15 1.23
CA LEU A 84 6.62 -3.31 0.81
C LEU A 84 6.25 -2.39 -0.36
N MET A 85 5.53 -2.92 -1.35
CA MET A 85 5.03 -2.13 -2.48
C MET A 85 4.16 -0.97 -2.01
N VAL A 86 3.16 -1.23 -1.18
CA VAL A 86 2.23 -0.19 -0.69
C VAL A 86 2.97 0.81 0.20
N ALA A 87 3.87 0.35 1.07
CA ALA A 87 4.68 1.23 1.90
C ALA A 87 5.56 2.16 1.05
N CYS A 88 6.23 1.64 0.02
CA CYS A 88 7.02 2.44 -0.90
C CYS A 88 6.19 3.47 -1.68
N PHE A 89 4.96 3.12 -2.11
CA PHE A 89 4.05 4.08 -2.73
C PHE A 89 3.69 5.21 -1.77
N ILE A 90 3.28 4.89 -0.54
CA ILE A 90 2.92 5.90 0.46
C ILE A 90 4.11 6.84 0.74
N VAL A 91 5.32 6.28 0.91
CA VAL A 91 6.53 7.07 1.15
C VAL A 91 6.86 7.95 -0.07
N SER A 92 6.79 7.39 -1.30
CA SER A 92 7.02 8.14 -2.54
C SER A 92 6.09 9.35 -2.62
N ASP A 93 4.80 9.14 -2.39
CA ASP A 93 3.80 10.21 -2.50
C ASP A 93 3.97 11.29 -1.43
N LEU A 94 4.32 10.91 -0.19
CA LEU A 94 4.67 11.87 0.85
C LEU A 94 5.85 12.76 0.42
N PHE A 95 6.92 12.16 -0.09
CA PHE A 95 8.09 12.92 -0.54
C PHE A 95 7.82 13.73 -1.79
N PHE A 96 6.91 13.29 -2.67
CA PHE A 96 6.45 14.08 -3.80
C PHE A 96 5.74 15.37 -3.34
N VAL A 97 4.82 15.27 -2.36
CA VAL A 97 4.12 16.42 -1.79
C VAL A 97 5.10 17.38 -1.13
N PHE A 98 6.05 16.87 -0.32
CA PHE A 98 7.09 17.69 0.26
C PHE A 98 7.97 18.39 -0.76
N TYR A 99 8.38 17.68 -1.82
CA TYR A 99 9.15 18.28 -2.92
C TYR A 99 8.39 19.38 -3.63
N LYS A 100 7.08 19.23 -3.83
CA LYS A 100 6.23 20.24 -4.46
C LYS A 100 6.19 21.55 -3.65
N LYS A 101 6.24 21.45 -2.31
CA LYS A 101 6.24 22.62 -1.40
C LYS A 101 7.66 23.17 -1.13
N LEU A 102 8.69 22.35 -1.26
CA LEU A 102 10.09 22.68 -1.00
C LEU A 102 10.99 22.27 -2.18
N PRO A 103 10.86 22.91 -3.34
CA PRO A 103 11.53 22.48 -4.59
C PRO A 103 13.06 22.59 -4.55
N ASP A 104 13.61 23.41 -3.64
CA ASP A 104 15.06 23.59 -3.49
C ASP A 104 15.78 22.37 -2.88
N LEU A 105 15.03 21.47 -2.24
CA LEU A 105 15.57 20.27 -1.62
C LEU A 105 15.62 19.09 -2.60
N LEU A 106 16.67 19.02 -3.40
CA LEU A 106 16.89 17.93 -4.38
C LEU A 106 16.80 16.54 -3.74
N ALA A 107 17.20 16.41 -2.47
CA ALA A 107 17.13 15.15 -1.73
C ALA A 107 15.70 14.57 -1.68
N LEU A 108 14.66 15.40 -1.55
CA LEU A 108 13.26 14.97 -1.52
C LEU A 108 12.86 14.34 -2.86
N LYS A 109 13.29 14.94 -3.97
CA LYS A 109 13.08 14.39 -5.31
C LYS A 109 13.78 13.04 -5.48
N MET A 110 15.02 12.92 -5.01
CA MET A 110 15.76 11.66 -5.12
C MET A 110 15.09 10.54 -4.31
N ILE A 111 14.64 10.83 -3.09
CA ILE A 111 13.92 9.86 -2.27
C ILE A 111 12.60 9.45 -2.93
N ASN A 112 11.84 10.42 -3.47
CA ASN A 112 10.61 10.11 -4.21
C ASN A 112 10.89 9.14 -5.37
N VAL A 113 11.85 9.44 -6.25
CA VAL A 113 12.16 8.61 -7.42
C VAL A 113 12.65 7.22 -7.00
N THR A 114 13.58 7.13 -6.04
CA THR A 114 14.10 5.82 -5.58
C THR A 114 13.03 4.95 -4.91
N THR A 115 12.17 5.53 -4.12
CA THR A 115 11.05 4.78 -3.50
C THR A 115 10.01 4.35 -4.52
N GLN A 116 9.78 5.16 -5.56
CA GLN A 116 8.90 4.80 -6.67
C GLN A 116 9.46 3.62 -7.48
N GLU A 117 10.74 3.63 -7.83
CA GLU A 117 11.40 2.51 -8.53
C GLU A 117 11.38 1.23 -7.67
N LEU A 118 11.63 1.35 -6.37
CA LEU A 118 11.54 0.23 -5.44
C LEU A 118 10.12 -0.34 -5.37
N SER A 119 9.09 0.51 -5.43
CA SER A 119 7.69 0.07 -5.45
C SER A 119 7.39 -0.77 -6.70
N PHE A 120 7.91 -0.39 -7.88
CA PHE A 120 7.75 -1.18 -9.11
C PHE A 120 8.47 -2.53 -9.02
N PHE A 121 9.68 -2.57 -8.43
CA PHE A 121 10.37 -3.84 -8.19
C PHE A 121 9.54 -4.77 -7.27
N CYS A 122 9.00 -4.23 -6.18
CA CYS A 122 8.13 -4.97 -5.27
C CYS A 122 6.84 -5.43 -5.97
N TYR A 123 6.27 -4.62 -6.86
CA TYR A 123 5.09 -4.94 -7.67
C TYR A 123 5.34 -6.15 -8.57
N ILE A 124 6.45 -6.17 -9.32
CA ILE A 124 6.84 -7.30 -10.17
C ILE A 124 7.04 -8.57 -9.32
N SER A 125 7.77 -8.43 -8.20
CA SER A 125 8.03 -9.54 -7.28
C SER A 125 6.72 -10.10 -6.70
N TYR A 126 5.77 -9.24 -6.31
CA TYR A 126 4.44 -9.65 -5.86
C TYR A 126 3.73 -10.53 -6.90
N PHE A 127 3.71 -10.13 -8.18
CA PHE A 127 3.05 -10.92 -9.23
C PHE A 127 3.73 -12.26 -9.49
N ILE A 128 5.07 -12.31 -9.47
CA ILE A 128 5.82 -13.56 -9.63
C ILE A 128 5.46 -14.55 -8.50
N TYR A 129 5.50 -14.10 -7.24
CA TYR A 129 5.17 -14.96 -6.10
C TYR A 129 3.68 -15.34 -6.06
N ARG A 130 2.79 -14.43 -6.43
CA ARG A 130 1.34 -14.67 -6.53
C ARG A 130 1.03 -15.77 -7.55
N THR A 131 1.65 -15.72 -8.72
CA THR A 131 1.46 -16.73 -9.79
C THR A 131 1.99 -18.08 -9.35
N LYS A 132 3.19 -18.14 -8.75
CA LYS A 132 3.74 -19.38 -8.20
C LYS A 132 2.82 -19.98 -7.15
N PHE A 133 2.31 -19.18 -6.21
CA PHE A 133 1.42 -19.65 -5.16
C PHE A 133 0.12 -20.26 -5.71
N LYS A 134 -0.49 -19.63 -6.72
CA LYS A 134 -1.71 -20.17 -7.38
C LYS A 134 -1.45 -21.48 -8.13
N LEU A 135 -0.29 -21.62 -8.77
CA LEU A 135 0.10 -22.84 -9.48
C LEU A 135 0.34 -24.02 -8.50
N TYR A 136 1.04 -23.77 -7.39
CA TYR A 136 1.26 -24.81 -6.37
C TYR A 136 -0.03 -25.21 -5.63
N GLY A 137 -0.93 -24.26 -5.38
CA GLY A 137 -2.23 -24.54 -4.78
C GLY A 137 -3.13 -25.43 -5.64
N LYS A 138 -3.05 -25.30 -6.97
CA LYS A 138 -3.78 -26.18 -7.90
C LYS A 138 -3.22 -27.60 -7.96
N ARG A 139 -1.90 -27.78 -7.88
CA ARG A 139 -1.28 -29.13 -7.90
C ARG A 139 -1.64 -29.98 -6.68
N ASN A 140 -1.74 -29.36 -5.50
CA ASN A 140 -2.09 -30.08 -4.27
C ASN A 140 -3.58 -30.45 -4.15
N ILE A 141 -4.43 -30.06 -5.10
CA ILE A 141 -5.85 -30.41 -5.13
C ILE A 141 -6.10 -31.57 -6.12
N GLN A 142 -5.12 -31.86 -7.00
CA GLN A 142 -5.24 -32.91 -8.02
C GLN A 142 -4.55 -34.25 -7.63
N ASN A 143 -3.89 -34.29 -6.48
CA ASN A 143 -3.36 -35.50 -5.84
C ASN A 143 -4.15 -35.81 -4.56
#